data_1bb4d182445b01e170c3ed6f038a2c9c
#
_entry.id   1bb4d182445b01e170c3ed6f038a2c9c
#
_cell.length_a   1.000
_cell.length_b   1.000
_cell.length_c   1.000
_cell.angle_alpha   90.00
_cell.angle_beta   90.00
_cell.angle_gamma   90.00
#
_symmetry.space_group_name_H-M   'P 1'
#
loop_
_entity.id
_entity.type
_entity.pdbx_description
1 polymer ?
#
loop_
_entity_poly.entity_id
_entity_poly.type
_entity_poly.pdbx_seq_one_letter_code
_entity_poly.pdbx_strand_id
1 'polypeptide(L)'
;MTTSSPSPVVMTPLRVRMTLLGVMFGLLLSMLDNFIVGTAAPSIVRDLGDASLLSWVVTAYALTTAVTTPIWGKLGDLFGRKRVFQISVAAFIVGSILAALAPSMILLILARAVQGIGAGGLAVGAFAVIGDLVPPRDRGKYQGMVAIIVATGTIGGPLVGGFLTDAFGWRSAFLINLPLGALTMAWVAWTLRIPRVQRKAQIDWLGAALLGIAVSALIFLTSWAGETFEWLSWQTGAFVVVFTAALVAFVWWERRAAEPLLPLAIFRERSFTMASILAFTSGIVVFASVLYLPIFQQTVQGASASSSGLLLLPMMIPVVIVSQIAGRVMTRTGRYKVFPVIGSIALTVGGVLLATMTASTPIALTAAFMIPMGIGSGLTQQMTTTIAQNSVQQKDMGAASGAVTLLRTIGGSLGIAVFGSIYTSYTIDAAPAALTEGSAQGIATIFGITAAISALGVVAACAITEIPLRRGPAADAAGPESSRVTA
;
A
#
# COMPACT_ATOMS: atom_id res chain seq x y z
N MET A 1 47.37 15.12 -3.00
CA MET A 1 46.72 13.84 -2.69
C MET A 1 45.43 13.77 -3.49
N THR A 2 45.46 13.09 -4.61
CA THR A 2 44.31 12.86 -5.50
C THR A 2 43.40 11.81 -4.84
N THR A 3 42.30 12.25 -4.27
CA THR A 3 41.27 11.34 -3.79
C THR A 3 40.61 10.66 -4.98
N SER A 4 41.03 9.43 -5.26
CA SER A 4 40.34 8.57 -6.23
C SER A 4 38.88 8.37 -5.76
N SER A 5 37.93 8.94 -6.50
CA SER A 5 36.52 8.61 -6.32
C SER A 5 36.36 7.10 -6.54
N PRO A 6 35.70 6.38 -5.60
CA PRO A 6 35.52 4.95 -5.76
C PRO A 6 34.65 4.71 -7.01
N SER A 7 35.17 3.84 -7.89
CA SER A 7 34.48 3.42 -9.10
C SER A 7 33.06 2.94 -8.76
N PRO A 8 32.04 3.32 -9.53
CA PRO A 8 30.68 2.85 -9.28
C PRO A 8 30.66 1.31 -9.37
N VAL A 9 30.22 0.64 -8.32
CA VAL A 9 30.05 -0.82 -8.31
C VAL A 9 28.94 -1.17 -9.30
N VAL A 10 29.32 -1.51 -10.52
CA VAL A 10 28.37 -1.96 -11.55
C VAL A 10 27.89 -3.35 -11.15
N MET A 11 26.65 -3.44 -10.68
CA MET A 11 26.04 -4.73 -10.37
C MET A 11 25.71 -5.48 -11.67
N THR A 12 26.05 -6.77 -11.73
CA THR A 12 25.64 -7.60 -12.87
C THR A 12 24.13 -7.71 -12.97
N PRO A 13 23.55 -7.85 -14.18
CA PRO A 13 22.09 -7.98 -14.36
C PRO A 13 21.47 -9.11 -13.53
N LEU A 14 22.17 -10.23 -13.36
CA LEU A 14 21.73 -11.34 -12.52
C LEU A 14 21.65 -10.92 -11.05
N ARG A 15 22.64 -10.19 -10.57
CA ARG A 15 22.65 -9.72 -9.17
C ARG A 15 21.56 -8.71 -8.90
N VAL A 16 21.27 -7.81 -9.83
CA VAL A 16 20.12 -6.89 -9.74
C VAL A 16 18.81 -7.68 -9.61
N ARG A 17 18.60 -8.68 -10.49
CA ARG A 17 17.39 -9.54 -10.41
C ARG A 17 17.29 -10.27 -9.08
N MET A 18 18.36 -10.86 -8.59
CA MET A 18 18.37 -11.57 -7.29
C MET A 18 18.08 -10.60 -6.13
N THR A 19 18.63 -9.40 -6.16
CA THR A 19 18.34 -8.37 -5.15
C THR A 19 16.85 -7.99 -5.16
N LEU A 20 16.30 -7.75 -6.34
CA LEU A 20 14.90 -7.37 -6.48
C LEU A 20 13.97 -8.49 -6.01
N LEU A 21 14.28 -9.75 -6.32
CA LEU A 21 13.53 -10.90 -5.79
C LEU A 21 13.60 -10.95 -4.26
N GLY A 22 14.77 -10.71 -3.66
CA GLY A 22 14.92 -10.70 -2.20
C GLY A 22 14.09 -9.62 -1.51
N VAL A 23 14.09 -8.38 -2.02
CA VAL A 23 13.25 -7.31 -1.42
C VAL A 23 11.77 -7.51 -1.69
N MET A 24 11.40 -8.09 -2.83
CA MET A 24 10.03 -8.47 -3.16
C MET A 24 9.52 -9.59 -2.25
N PHE A 25 10.40 -10.52 -1.87
CA PHE A 25 10.07 -11.56 -0.91
C PHE A 25 9.78 -10.97 0.48
N GLY A 26 10.52 -9.94 0.90
CA GLY A 26 10.20 -9.17 2.10
C GLY A 26 8.84 -8.44 2.02
N LEU A 27 8.49 -7.90 0.86
CA LEU A 27 7.15 -7.33 0.64
C LEU A 27 6.06 -8.39 0.72
N LEU A 28 6.27 -9.58 0.12
CA LEU A 28 5.35 -10.71 0.22
C LEU A 28 5.12 -11.11 1.68
N LEU A 29 6.19 -11.18 2.47
CA LEU A 29 6.13 -11.50 3.89
C LEU A 29 5.18 -10.57 4.65
N SER A 30 5.30 -9.24 4.46
CA SER A 30 4.41 -8.29 5.12
C SER A 30 2.96 -8.36 4.61
N MET A 31 2.75 -8.70 3.33
CA MET A 31 1.41 -8.88 2.77
C MET A 31 0.74 -10.15 3.30
N LEU A 32 1.45 -11.27 3.32
CA LEU A 32 0.95 -12.52 3.90
C LEU A 32 0.52 -12.32 5.34
N ASP A 33 1.38 -11.75 6.17
CA ASP A 33 1.12 -11.50 7.59
C ASP A 33 -0.14 -10.64 7.82
N ASN A 34 -0.34 -9.62 6.99
CA ASN A 34 -1.51 -8.75 7.11
C ASN A 34 -2.83 -9.52 6.91
N PHE A 35 -2.86 -10.47 6.00
CA PHE A 35 -4.08 -11.24 5.69
C PHE A 35 -4.22 -12.54 6.51
N ILE A 36 -3.15 -13.11 7.00
CA ILE A 36 -3.15 -14.32 7.86
C ILE A 36 -3.93 -14.08 9.15
N VAL A 37 -3.77 -12.90 9.77
CA VAL A 37 -4.40 -12.55 11.05
C VAL A 37 -5.92 -12.60 10.98
N GLY A 38 -6.52 -12.25 9.84
CA GLY A 38 -7.97 -12.31 9.65
C GLY A 38 -8.54 -13.73 9.85
N THR A 39 -7.84 -14.75 9.36
CA THR A 39 -8.26 -16.17 9.51
C THR A 39 -7.95 -16.73 10.89
N ALA A 40 -6.93 -16.23 11.57
CA ALA A 40 -6.57 -16.63 12.92
C ALA A 40 -7.46 -15.97 14.00
N ALA A 41 -8.18 -14.90 13.66
CA ALA A 41 -8.96 -14.08 14.58
C ALA A 41 -9.91 -14.86 15.52
N PRO A 42 -10.73 -15.83 15.06
CA PRO A 42 -11.60 -16.59 15.95
C PRO A 42 -10.81 -17.42 16.98
N SER A 43 -9.67 -17.99 16.58
CA SER A 43 -8.81 -18.78 17.45
C SER A 43 -8.07 -17.92 18.47
N ILE A 44 -7.66 -16.71 18.08
CA ILE A 44 -7.06 -15.72 18.98
C ILE A 44 -8.05 -15.31 20.07
N VAL A 45 -9.30 -14.99 19.70
CA VAL A 45 -10.35 -14.62 20.68
C VAL A 45 -10.66 -15.76 21.61
N ARG A 46 -10.71 -16.99 21.11
CA ARG A 46 -10.95 -18.18 21.94
C ARG A 46 -9.86 -18.39 23.00
N ASP A 47 -8.61 -18.11 22.67
CA ASP A 47 -7.45 -18.37 23.52
C ASP A 47 -7.13 -17.21 24.49
N LEU A 48 -7.21 -15.97 24.00
CA LEU A 48 -6.84 -14.77 24.74
C LEU A 48 -8.03 -14.00 25.34
N GLY A 49 -9.27 -14.33 24.93
CA GLY A 49 -10.47 -13.60 25.35
C GLY A 49 -10.60 -12.24 24.66
N ASP A 50 -11.44 -11.37 25.22
CA ASP A 50 -11.62 -9.96 24.85
C ASP A 50 -11.85 -9.70 23.34
N ALA A 51 -12.96 -10.22 22.81
CA ALA A 51 -13.35 -10.02 21.42
C ALA A 51 -13.43 -8.54 21.00
N SER A 52 -13.73 -7.63 21.95
CA SER A 52 -13.78 -6.19 21.71
C SER A 52 -12.43 -5.58 21.34
N LEU A 53 -11.34 -6.19 21.75
CA LEU A 53 -9.98 -5.75 21.45
C LEU A 53 -9.42 -6.32 20.14
N LEU A 54 -10.14 -7.24 19.47
CA LEU A 54 -9.66 -7.89 18.26
C LEU A 54 -9.37 -6.91 17.12
N SER A 55 -10.21 -5.90 16.95
CA SER A 55 -10.01 -4.86 15.93
C SER A 55 -8.68 -4.12 16.12
N TRP A 56 -8.23 -3.97 17.36
CA TRP A 56 -6.95 -3.35 17.68
C TRP A 56 -5.73 -4.14 17.20
N VAL A 57 -5.82 -5.45 17.14
CA VAL A 57 -4.75 -6.32 16.60
C VAL A 57 -4.43 -5.96 15.15
N VAL A 58 -5.45 -5.63 14.35
CA VAL A 58 -5.30 -5.19 12.96
C VAL A 58 -4.95 -3.70 12.90
N THR A 59 -5.66 -2.86 13.67
CA THR A 59 -5.49 -1.40 13.65
C THR A 59 -4.10 -0.98 14.11
N ALA A 60 -3.54 -1.58 15.17
CA ALA A 60 -2.20 -1.24 15.66
C ALA A 60 -1.11 -1.51 14.61
N TYR A 61 -1.22 -2.61 13.89
CA TYR A 61 -0.32 -2.94 12.78
C TYR A 61 -0.46 -1.93 11.63
N ALA A 62 -1.68 -1.68 11.17
CA ALA A 62 -1.95 -0.76 10.07
C ALA A 62 -1.50 0.67 10.41
N LEU A 63 -1.77 1.13 11.63
CA LEU A 63 -1.40 2.43 12.15
C LEU A 63 0.12 2.62 12.14
N THR A 64 0.86 1.71 12.78
CA THR A 64 2.32 1.83 12.86
C THR A 64 2.98 1.65 11.50
N THR A 65 2.43 0.82 10.62
CA THR A 65 2.86 0.70 9.23
C THR A 65 2.70 2.03 8.49
N ALA A 66 1.54 2.66 8.58
CA ALA A 66 1.26 3.93 7.89
C ALA A 66 2.16 5.07 8.38
N VAL A 67 2.30 5.21 9.70
CA VAL A 67 3.12 6.26 10.34
C VAL A 67 4.60 6.09 9.99
N THR A 68 5.12 4.88 10.01
CA THR A 68 6.55 4.63 9.84
C THR A 68 6.99 4.53 8.38
N THR A 69 6.09 4.29 7.44
CA THR A 69 6.41 4.19 6.00
C THR A 69 7.19 5.39 5.45
N PRO A 70 6.78 6.66 5.64
CA PRO A 70 7.57 7.80 5.15
C PRO A 70 8.88 7.97 5.92
N ILE A 71 8.92 7.61 7.21
CA ILE A 71 10.13 7.64 8.03
C ILE A 71 11.17 6.66 7.45
N TRP A 72 10.79 5.43 7.19
CA TRP A 72 11.66 4.43 6.55
C TRP A 72 12.14 4.84 5.16
N GLY A 73 11.27 5.50 4.38
CA GLY A 73 11.65 6.08 3.09
C GLY A 73 12.82 7.05 3.23
N LYS A 74 12.70 8.02 4.12
CA LYS A 74 13.73 9.02 4.42
C LYS A 74 14.99 8.39 5.04
N LEU A 75 14.83 7.49 6.00
CA LEU A 75 15.97 6.77 6.59
C LEU A 75 16.76 6.00 5.53
N GLY A 76 16.07 5.38 4.56
CA GLY A 76 16.70 4.69 3.42
C GLY A 76 17.54 5.61 2.55
N ASP A 77 17.06 6.84 2.32
CA ASP A 77 17.79 7.87 1.57
C ASP A 77 19.04 8.36 2.33
N LEU A 78 18.96 8.45 3.66
CA LEU A 78 20.04 9.01 4.49
C LEU A 78 21.09 7.97 4.91
N PHE A 79 20.65 6.79 5.37
CA PHE A 79 21.55 5.77 5.96
C PHE A 79 21.86 4.61 5.03
N GLY A 80 21.26 4.60 3.85
CA GLY A 80 21.44 3.60 2.81
C GLY A 80 20.42 2.47 2.86
N ARG A 81 19.87 2.11 1.71
CA ARG A 81 18.78 1.17 1.51
C ARG A 81 18.98 -0.18 2.19
N LYS A 82 20.20 -0.75 2.07
CA LYS A 82 20.49 -2.08 2.60
C LYS A 82 20.30 -2.17 4.10
N ARG A 83 20.91 -1.25 4.84
CA ARG A 83 20.85 -1.26 6.31
C ARG A 83 19.42 -1.05 6.79
N VAL A 84 18.75 -0.04 6.23
CA VAL A 84 17.42 0.34 6.63
C VAL A 84 16.43 -0.77 6.34
N PHE A 85 16.51 -1.42 5.19
CA PHE A 85 15.71 -2.59 4.86
C PHE A 85 15.97 -3.76 5.82
N GLN A 86 17.23 -4.05 6.18
CA GLN A 86 17.56 -5.11 7.13
C GLN A 86 17.04 -4.83 8.54
N ILE A 87 17.11 -3.56 8.99
CA ILE A 87 16.57 -3.16 10.29
C ILE A 87 15.04 -3.31 10.28
N SER A 88 14.36 -2.97 9.19
CA SER A 88 12.91 -3.16 9.09
C SER A 88 12.50 -4.63 9.08
N VAL A 89 13.26 -5.52 8.40
CA VAL A 89 13.06 -6.98 8.49
C VAL A 89 13.27 -7.47 9.93
N ALA A 90 14.32 -7.01 10.60
CA ALA A 90 14.59 -7.39 11.99
C ALA A 90 13.47 -6.95 12.94
N ALA A 91 12.99 -5.70 12.82
CA ALA A 91 11.86 -5.19 13.60
C ALA A 91 10.58 -6.02 13.35
N PHE A 92 10.32 -6.40 12.09
CA PHE A 92 9.20 -7.25 11.72
C PHE A 92 9.29 -8.64 12.36
N ILE A 93 10.47 -9.28 12.33
CA ILE A 93 10.72 -10.59 12.97
C ILE A 93 10.54 -10.48 14.48
N VAL A 94 11.10 -9.45 15.12
CA VAL A 94 10.96 -9.23 16.57
C VAL A 94 9.48 -9.09 16.94
N GLY A 95 8.72 -8.27 16.21
CA GLY A 95 7.28 -8.13 16.39
C GLY A 95 6.54 -9.47 16.22
N SER A 96 6.94 -10.29 15.25
CA SER A 96 6.36 -11.62 15.03
C SER A 96 6.64 -12.59 16.18
N ILE A 97 7.86 -12.57 16.74
CA ILE A 97 8.21 -13.36 17.92
C ILE A 97 7.35 -12.93 19.13
N LEU A 98 7.28 -11.62 19.36
CA LEU A 98 6.47 -11.08 20.47
C LEU A 98 4.98 -11.43 20.32
N ALA A 99 4.44 -11.38 19.07
CA ALA A 99 3.07 -11.77 18.79
C ALA A 99 2.82 -13.27 19.05
N ALA A 100 3.73 -14.13 18.61
CA ALA A 100 3.63 -15.58 18.86
C ALA A 100 3.71 -15.93 20.36
N LEU A 101 4.44 -15.16 21.16
CA LEU A 101 4.61 -15.36 22.60
C LEU A 101 3.57 -14.60 23.43
N ALA A 102 2.67 -13.84 22.82
CA ALA A 102 1.71 -13.00 23.54
C ALA A 102 0.76 -13.84 24.45
N PRO A 103 0.73 -13.58 25.77
CA PRO A 103 -0.14 -14.26 26.70
C PRO A 103 -1.48 -13.55 26.91
N SER A 104 -1.66 -12.37 26.33
CA SER A 104 -2.89 -11.57 26.43
C SER A 104 -3.12 -10.75 25.17
N MET A 105 -4.38 -10.33 24.94
CA MET A 105 -4.76 -9.52 23.81
C MET A 105 -3.99 -8.18 23.75
N ILE A 106 -3.79 -7.53 24.90
CA ILE A 106 -3.03 -6.26 24.98
C ILE A 106 -1.58 -6.45 24.51
N LEU A 107 -0.90 -7.51 24.97
CA LEU A 107 0.48 -7.78 24.56
C LEU A 107 0.56 -8.18 23.07
N LEU A 108 -0.47 -8.86 22.55
CA LEU A 108 -0.57 -9.12 21.11
C LEU A 108 -0.71 -7.81 20.33
N ILE A 109 -1.54 -6.87 20.76
CA ILE A 109 -1.69 -5.55 20.13
C ILE A 109 -0.37 -4.79 20.12
N LEU A 110 0.36 -4.76 21.23
CA LEU A 110 1.67 -4.11 21.32
C LEU A 110 2.70 -4.79 20.38
N ALA A 111 2.70 -6.12 20.33
CA ALA A 111 3.54 -6.88 19.43
C ALA A 111 3.22 -6.56 17.95
N ARG A 112 1.94 -6.43 17.61
CA ARG A 112 1.47 -6.01 16.27
C ARG A 112 1.93 -4.59 15.94
N ALA A 113 1.95 -3.68 16.91
CA ALA A 113 2.49 -2.34 16.70
C ALA A 113 3.99 -2.40 16.34
N VAL A 114 4.79 -3.19 17.04
CA VAL A 114 6.22 -3.40 16.72
C VAL A 114 6.38 -4.02 15.34
N GLN A 115 5.57 -5.01 15.00
CA GLN A 115 5.59 -5.69 13.71
C GLN A 115 5.23 -4.73 12.56
N GLY A 116 4.22 -3.86 12.76
CA GLY A 116 3.81 -2.84 11.80
C GLY A 116 4.90 -1.80 11.53
N ILE A 117 5.71 -1.43 12.56
CA ILE A 117 6.91 -0.61 12.35
C ILE A 117 7.82 -1.25 11.29
N GLY A 118 8.10 -2.54 11.40
CA GLY A 118 8.91 -3.27 10.43
C GLY A 118 8.26 -3.34 9.04
N ALA A 119 6.95 -3.61 8.98
CA ALA A 119 6.19 -3.74 7.74
C ALA A 119 6.22 -2.47 6.87
N GLY A 120 6.14 -1.28 7.50
CA GLY A 120 6.28 -0.01 6.80
C GLY A 120 7.60 0.11 6.04
N GLY A 121 8.70 -0.36 6.65
CA GLY A 121 10.02 -0.37 6.01
C GLY A 121 10.15 -1.41 4.91
N LEU A 122 9.52 -2.58 5.05
CA LEU A 122 9.50 -3.61 4.00
C LEU A 122 8.81 -3.11 2.73
N ALA A 123 7.65 -2.46 2.88
CA ALA A 123 6.87 -1.96 1.75
C ALA A 123 7.61 -0.84 1.00
N VAL A 124 7.98 0.25 1.71
CA VAL A 124 8.63 1.38 1.05
C VAL A 124 10.05 1.06 0.60
N GLY A 125 10.76 0.21 1.35
CA GLY A 125 12.11 -0.23 1.02
C GLY A 125 12.17 -1.02 -0.28
N ALA A 126 11.19 -1.89 -0.54
CA ALA A 126 11.09 -2.61 -1.80
C ALA A 126 10.93 -1.65 -3.00
N PHE A 127 10.01 -0.69 -2.91
CA PHE A 127 9.82 0.31 -3.97
C PHE A 127 11.04 1.21 -4.16
N ALA A 128 11.70 1.61 -3.07
CA ALA A 128 12.88 2.44 -3.12
C ALA A 128 14.08 1.72 -3.76
N VAL A 129 14.30 0.44 -3.42
CA VAL A 129 15.37 -0.38 -4.04
C VAL A 129 15.09 -0.61 -5.53
N ILE A 130 13.82 -0.84 -5.93
CA ILE A 130 13.44 -0.89 -7.36
C ILE A 130 13.80 0.44 -8.03
N GLY A 131 13.45 1.57 -7.40
CA GLY A 131 13.75 2.90 -7.91
C GLY A 131 15.23 3.18 -8.10
N ASP A 132 16.08 2.69 -7.19
CA ASP A 132 17.54 2.91 -7.24
C ASP A 132 18.26 1.98 -8.23
N LEU A 133 17.84 0.72 -8.33
CA LEU A 133 18.53 -0.30 -9.14
C LEU A 133 18.01 -0.41 -10.58
N VAL A 134 16.77 0.01 -10.81
CA VAL A 134 16.10 -0.18 -12.10
C VAL A 134 15.94 1.16 -12.81
N PRO A 135 16.44 1.30 -14.05
CA PRO A 135 16.18 2.48 -14.86
C PRO A 135 14.67 2.75 -14.96
N PRO A 136 14.23 4.01 -14.95
CA PRO A 136 12.80 4.37 -14.99
C PRO A 136 12.00 3.65 -16.08
N ARG A 137 12.61 3.44 -17.24
CA ARG A 137 12.00 2.73 -18.36
C ARG A 137 11.64 1.28 -18.06
N ASP A 138 12.46 0.58 -17.25
CA ASP A 138 12.29 -0.85 -16.94
C ASP A 138 11.49 -1.09 -15.65
N ARG A 139 11.22 -0.05 -14.86
CA ARG A 139 10.50 -0.16 -13.57
C ARG A 139 9.12 -0.79 -13.73
N GLY A 140 8.41 -0.51 -14.82
CA GLY A 140 7.09 -1.07 -15.07
C GLY A 140 7.04 -2.60 -15.04
N LYS A 141 8.09 -3.28 -15.51
CA LYS A 141 8.20 -4.74 -15.44
C LYS A 141 8.22 -5.23 -13.97
N TYR A 142 8.98 -4.57 -13.11
CA TYR A 142 9.11 -4.94 -11.70
C TYR A 142 7.88 -4.52 -10.89
N GLN A 143 7.23 -3.43 -11.26
CA GLN A 143 5.95 -3.03 -10.68
C GLN A 143 4.87 -4.09 -10.98
N GLY A 144 4.86 -4.68 -12.17
CA GLY A 144 3.99 -5.80 -12.48
C GLY A 144 4.29 -7.04 -11.59
N MET A 145 5.56 -7.30 -11.24
CA MET A 145 5.90 -8.36 -10.28
C MET A 145 5.39 -8.05 -8.87
N VAL A 146 5.43 -6.78 -8.44
CA VAL A 146 4.82 -6.34 -7.18
C VAL A 146 3.32 -6.65 -7.16
N ALA A 147 2.61 -6.44 -8.28
CA ALA A 147 1.19 -6.78 -8.37
C ALA A 147 0.93 -8.28 -8.16
N ILE A 148 1.80 -9.15 -8.70
CA ILE A 148 1.72 -10.61 -8.43
C ILE A 148 1.90 -10.88 -6.93
N ILE A 149 2.86 -10.25 -6.29
CA ILE A 149 3.15 -10.43 -4.87
C ILE A 149 1.95 -9.99 -4.02
N VAL A 150 1.36 -8.84 -4.32
CA VAL A 150 0.16 -8.36 -3.61
C VAL A 150 -1.00 -9.35 -3.79
N ALA A 151 -1.26 -9.82 -5.01
CA ALA A 151 -2.31 -10.80 -5.27
C ALA A 151 -2.03 -12.13 -4.55
N THR A 152 -0.78 -12.60 -4.57
CA THR A 152 -0.36 -13.82 -3.86
C THR A 152 -0.53 -13.67 -2.35
N GLY A 153 -0.18 -12.52 -1.78
CA GLY A 153 -0.38 -12.23 -0.35
C GLY A 153 -1.86 -12.19 0.03
N THR A 154 -2.68 -11.52 -0.78
CA THR A 154 -4.12 -11.38 -0.53
C THR A 154 -4.86 -12.72 -0.57
N ILE A 155 -4.52 -13.59 -1.52
CA ILE A 155 -5.16 -14.90 -1.67
C ILE A 155 -4.48 -15.97 -0.79
N GLY A 156 -3.15 -15.97 -0.81
CA GLY A 156 -2.35 -16.95 -0.07
C GLY A 156 -2.38 -16.74 1.43
N GLY A 157 -2.53 -15.49 1.91
CA GLY A 157 -2.61 -15.15 3.32
C GLY A 157 -3.70 -15.95 4.05
N PRO A 158 -4.97 -15.82 3.66
CA PRO A 158 -6.07 -16.58 4.27
C PRO A 158 -5.89 -18.11 4.15
N LEU A 159 -5.40 -18.61 3.02
CA LEU A 159 -5.19 -20.05 2.82
C LEU A 159 -4.10 -20.60 3.75
N VAL A 160 -2.95 -19.95 3.76
CA VAL A 160 -1.81 -20.34 4.63
C VAL A 160 -2.18 -20.13 6.09
N GLY A 161 -2.83 -19.01 6.40
CA GLY A 161 -3.25 -18.67 7.77
C GLY A 161 -4.28 -19.65 8.32
N GLY A 162 -5.29 -20.00 7.55
CA GLY A 162 -6.28 -21.01 7.91
C GLY A 162 -5.61 -22.36 8.17
N PHE A 163 -4.81 -22.86 7.22
CA PHE A 163 -4.09 -24.13 7.38
C PHE A 163 -3.18 -24.14 8.62
N LEU A 164 -2.37 -23.11 8.82
CA LEU A 164 -1.48 -23.02 9.97
C LEU A 164 -2.25 -22.96 11.29
N THR A 165 -3.33 -22.18 11.33
CA THR A 165 -4.17 -22.03 12.51
C THR A 165 -4.85 -23.34 12.89
N ASP A 166 -5.37 -24.08 11.91
CA ASP A 166 -6.05 -25.35 12.13
C ASP A 166 -5.09 -26.47 12.54
N ALA A 167 -3.90 -26.53 11.91
CA ALA A 167 -2.94 -27.60 12.13
C ALA A 167 -2.05 -27.39 13.37
N PHE A 168 -1.65 -26.14 13.66
CA PHE A 168 -0.62 -25.82 14.65
C PHE A 168 -1.03 -24.72 15.63
N GLY A 169 -2.26 -24.22 15.55
CA GLY A 169 -2.77 -23.11 16.35
C GLY A 169 -2.35 -21.74 15.82
N TRP A 170 -3.07 -20.67 16.24
CA TRP A 170 -2.92 -19.32 15.73
C TRP A 170 -1.50 -18.72 15.91
N ARG A 171 -0.75 -19.15 16.90
CA ARG A 171 0.64 -18.69 17.12
C ARG A 171 1.56 -19.03 15.96
N SER A 172 1.31 -20.14 15.29
CA SER A 172 2.06 -20.57 14.10
C SER A 172 1.97 -19.58 12.93
N ALA A 173 0.87 -18.85 12.85
CA ALA A 173 0.65 -17.80 11.86
C ALA A 173 1.68 -16.65 11.98
N PHE A 174 2.19 -16.40 13.18
CA PHE A 174 3.27 -15.44 13.41
C PHE A 174 4.65 -16.09 13.30
N LEU A 175 4.79 -17.34 13.74
CA LEU A 175 6.08 -18.07 13.71
C LEU A 175 6.58 -18.31 12.27
N ILE A 176 5.71 -18.44 11.29
CA ILE A 176 6.09 -18.60 9.87
C ILE A 176 6.94 -17.41 9.37
N ASN A 177 6.75 -16.24 9.97
CA ASN A 177 7.50 -15.04 9.61
C ASN A 177 8.99 -15.14 9.99
N LEU A 178 9.36 -16.02 10.92
CA LEU A 178 10.75 -16.16 11.36
C LEU A 178 11.64 -16.77 10.26
N PRO A 179 11.34 -17.99 9.74
CA PRO A 179 12.15 -18.57 8.69
C PRO A 179 12.10 -17.73 7.40
N LEU A 180 10.94 -17.17 7.04
CA LEU A 180 10.80 -16.35 5.84
C LEU A 180 11.56 -15.01 5.97
N GLY A 181 11.50 -14.37 7.14
CA GLY A 181 12.23 -13.15 7.44
C GLY A 181 13.74 -13.37 7.53
N ALA A 182 14.19 -14.46 8.15
CA ALA A 182 15.60 -14.84 8.20
C ALA A 182 16.15 -15.09 6.77
N LEU A 183 15.40 -15.80 5.94
CA LEU A 183 15.73 -16.00 4.53
C LEU A 183 15.81 -14.67 3.78
N THR A 184 14.84 -13.79 3.95
CA THR A 184 14.83 -12.43 3.35
C THR A 184 16.08 -11.66 3.78
N MET A 185 16.39 -11.67 5.06
CA MET A 185 17.55 -10.96 5.63
C MET A 185 18.87 -11.49 5.05
N ALA A 186 19.07 -12.80 5.04
CA ALA A 186 20.26 -13.44 4.49
C ALA A 186 20.39 -13.17 2.98
N TRP A 187 19.29 -13.30 2.24
CA TRP A 187 19.26 -13.05 0.80
C TRP A 187 19.64 -11.61 0.46
N VAL A 188 19.02 -10.62 1.10
CA VAL A 188 19.30 -9.20 0.87
C VAL A 188 20.71 -8.84 1.38
N ALA A 189 21.17 -9.44 2.48
CA ALA A 189 22.53 -9.26 2.97
C ALA A 189 23.59 -9.65 1.91
N TRP A 190 23.35 -10.74 1.20
CA TRP A 190 24.25 -11.28 0.22
C TRP A 190 24.18 -10.56 -1.14
N THR A 191 22.96 -10.20 -1.59
CA THR A 191 22.74 -9.69 -2.95
C THR A 191 22.85 -8.17 -3.04
N LEU A 192 22.31 -7.42 -2.07
CA LEU A 192 22.20 -5.95 -2.13
C LEU A 192 23.53 -5.28 -1.79
N ARG A 193 24.16 -4.70 -2.82
CA ARG A 193 25.41 -3.92 -2.71
C ARG A 193 25.22 -2.56 -3.39
N ILE A 194 24.55 -1.64 -2.71
CA ILE A 194 24.45 -0.25 -3.15
C ILE A 194 25.54 0.55 -2.43
N PRO A 195 26.36 1.35 -3.15
CA PRO A 195 27.34 2.24 -2.54
C PRO A 195 26.68 3.17 -1.51
N ARG A 196 27.33 3.34 -0.37
CA ARG A 196 26.89 4.32 0.63
C ARG A 196 27.22 5.72 0.15
N VAL A 197 26.23 6.56 0.05
CA VAL A 197 26.42 8.00 0.05
C VAL A 197 26.39 8.41 1.53
N GLN A 198 27.58 8.61 2.13
CA GLN A 198 27.67 9.16 3.48
C GLN A 198 27.27 10.64 3.44
N ARG A 199 26.10 10.95 3.92
CA ARG A 199 25.70 12.33 4.24
C ARG A 199 25.61 12.47 5.76
N LYS A 200 26.05 13.60 6.31
CA LYS A 200 25.70 13.98 7.68
C LYS A 200 24.19 14.23 7.68
N ALA A 201 23.42 13.25 8.13
CA ALA A 201 21.99 13.27 8.09
C ALA A 201 21.44 13.64 9.45
N GLN A 202 20.55 14.61 9.50
CA GLN A 202 19.71 14.87 10.66
C GLN A 202 18.31 14.30 10.37
N ILE A 203 17.78 13.53 11.34
CA ILE A 203 16.42 13.01 11.24
C ILE A 203 15.48 14.05 11.81
N ASP A 204 14.45 14.37 11.07
CA ASP A 204 13.37 15.25 11.52
C ASP A 204 12.40 14.48 12.43
N TRP A 205 12.79 14.35 13.72
CA TRP A 205 11.98 13.66 14.72
C TRP A 205 10.67 14.40 15.00
N LEU A 206 10.68 15.74 14.94
CA LEU A 206 9.47 16.52 15.19
C LEU A 206 8.48 16.39 14.03
N GLY A 207 8.95 16.47 12.79
CA GLY A 207 8.10 16.20 11.62
C GLY A 207 7.55 14.77 11.65
N ALA A 208 8.37 13.77 12.02
CA ALA A 208 7.92 12.39 12.16
C ALA A 208 6.84 12.24 13.25
N ALA A 209 7.00 12.91 14.40
CA ALA A 209 6.02 12.88 15.49
C ALA A 209 4.70 13.58 15.09
N LEU A 210 4.77 14.75 14.46
CA LEU A 210 3.59 15.48 14.01
C LEU A 210 2.80 14.71 12.95
N LEU A 211 3.51 14.11 11.97
CA LEU A 211 2.88 13.23 10.98
C LEU A 211 2.27 12.00 11.65
N GLY A 212 2.99 11.40 12.62
CA GLY A 212 2.50 10.27 13.40
C GLY A 212 1.21 10.59 14.15
N ILE A 213 1.15 11.74 14.81
CA ILE A 213 -0.06 12.21 15.51
C ILE A 213 -1.21 12.43 14.53
N ALA A 214 -0.95 13.10 13.40
CA ALA A 214 -1.98 13.34 12.38
C ALA A 214 -2.54 12.02 11.83
N VAL A 215 -1.68 11.10 11.39
CA VAL A 215 -2.11 9.81 10.84
C VAL A 215 -2.82 8.96 11.90
N SER A 216 -2.33 8.97 13.16
CA SER A 216 -2.98 8.27 14.27
C SER A 216 -4.36 8.82 14.56
N ALA A 217 -4.50 10.13 14.66
CA ALA A 217 -5.79 10.78 14.90
C ALA A 217 -6.79 10.45 13.79
N LEU A 218 -6.34 10.41 12.53
CA LEU A 218 -7.17 10.06 11.39
C LEU A 218 -7.60 8.58 11.45
N ILE A 219 -6.68 7.66 11.72
CA ILE A 219 -7.00 6.22 11.79
C ILE A 219 -7.94 5.94 12.97
N PHE A 220 -7.73 6.56 14.13
CA PHE A 220 -8.65 6.42 15.26
C PHE A 220 -10.02 7.00 14.96
N LEU A 221 -10.07 8.20 14.37
CA LEU A 221 -11.32 8.77 13.90
C LEU A 221 -12.07 7.81 12.99
N THR A 222 -11.37 7.28 11.98
CA THR A 222 -11.99 6.40 10.98
C THR A 222 -12.35 5.00 11.51
N SER A 223 -11.69 4.54 12.58
CA SER A 223 -11.96 3.23 13.18
C SER A 223 -13.06 3.27 14.25
N TRP A 224 -13.29 4.42 14.87
CA TRP A 224 -14.18 4.52 16.02
C TRP A 224 -15.45 5.34 15.78
N ALA A 225 -15.40 6.31 14.86
CA ALA A 225 -16.60 7.08 14.54
C ALA A 225 -17.64 6.20 13.84
N GLY A 226 -18.84 6.19 14.38
CA GLY A 226 -19.93 5.34 13.93
C GLY A 226 -19.99 3.94 14.56
N GLU A 227 -18.90 3.50 15.24
CA GLU A 227 -18.87 2.22 15.98
C GLU A 227 -18.81 2.41 17.50
N THR A 228 -17.81 3.17 17.98
CA THR A 228 -17.58 3.39 19.42
C THR A 228 -18.25 4.69 19.91
N PHE A 229 -18.31 5.69 19.05
CA PHE A 229 -18.99 6.96 19.31
C PHE A 229 -19.65 7.50 18.05
N GLU A 230 -20.68 8.33 18.23
CA GLU A 230 -21.43 8.90 17.12
C GLU A 230 -20.60 9.87 16.28
N TRP A 231 -20.92 9.97 14.98
CA TRP A 231 -20.27 10.92 14.08
C TRP A 231 -20.41 12.38 14.54
N LEU A 232 -21.53 12.75 15.12
CA LEU A 232 -21.81 14.08 15.65
C LEU A 232 -21.53 14.15 17.17
N SER A 233 -20.41 13.61 17.61
CA SER A 233 -19.98 13.63 19.02
C SER A 233 -18.80 14.56 19.24
N TRP A 234 -18.58 14.96 20.48
CA TRP A 234 -17.41 15.79 20.86
C TRP A 234 -16.09 15.05 20.62
N GLN A 235 -16.09 13.70 20.75
CA GLN A 235 -14.93 12.85 20.49
C GLN A 235 -14.52 12.93 19.01
N THR A 236 -15.46 12.82 18.09
CA THR A 236 -15.24 13.02 16.66
C THR A 236 -14.65 14.40 16.38
N GLY A 237 -15.24 15.44 16.99
CA GLY A 237 -14.74 16.81 16.90
C GLY A 237 -13.29 16.94 17.40
N ALA A 238 -12.97 16.30 18.54
CA ALA A 238 -11.63 16.31 19.11
C ALA A 238 -10.59 15.65 18.17
N PHE A 239 -10.90 14.47 17.58
CA PHE A 239 -10.01 13.81 16.62
C PHE A 239 -9.82 14.64 15.33
N VAL A 240 -10.86 15.28 14.82
CA VAL A 240 -10.77 16.19 13.66
C VAL A 240 -9.87 17.38 13.98
N VAL A 241 -10.01 17.97 15.16
CA VAL A 241 -9.15 19.09 15.61
C VAL A 241 -7.70 18.63 15.76
N VAL A 242 -7.45 17.48 16.41
CA VAL A 242 -6.09 16.95 16.58
C VAL A 242 -5.46 16.64 15.23
N PHE A 243 -6.18 15.98 14.33
CA PHE A 243 -5.72 15.71 12.98
C PHE A 243 -5.34 16.97 12.23
N THR A 244 -6.25 17.94 12.20
CA THR A 244 -6.05 19.21 11.46
C THR A 244 -4.91 20.01 12.05
N ALA A 245 -4.87 20.16 13.38
CA ALA A 245 -3.81 20.89 14.07
C ALA A 245 -2.44 20.23 13.86
N ALA A 246 -2.34 18.91 13.99
CA ALA A 246 -1.10 18.18 13.77
C ALA A 246 -0.64 18.25 12.30
N LEU A 247 -1.57 18.17 11.34
CA LEU A 247 -1.26 18.30 9.92
C LEU A 247 -0.79 19.71 9.55
N VAL A 248 -1.44 20.75 10.06
CA VAL A 248 -1.03 22.15 9.87
C VAL A 248 0.33 22.40 10.50
N ALA A 249 0.55 21.91 11.73
CA ALA A 249 1.84 22.01 12.42
C ALA A 249 2.94 21.24 11.65
N PHE A 250 2.64 20.06 11.11
CA PHE A 250 3.54 19.28 10.26
C PHE A 250 3.95 20.08 9.01
N VAL A 251 2.99 20.60 8.24
CA VAL A 251 3.26 21.39 7.03
C VAL A 251 4.06 22.66 7.35
N TRP A 252 3.74 23.32 8.47
CA TRP A 252 4.46 24.50 8.92
C TRP A 252 5.92 24.18 9.31
N TRP A 253 6.13 23.06 10.01
CA TRP A 253 7.45 22.60 10.42
C TRP A 253 8.29 22.15 9.23
N GLU A 254 7.74 21.32 8.33
CA GLU A 254 8.41 20.81 7.13
C GLU A 254 8.96 21.93 6.21
N ARG A 255 8.31 23.08 6.21
CA ARG A 255 8.81 24.26 5.47
C ARG A 255 10.07 24.88 6.08
N ARG A 256 10.41 24.55 7.31
CA ARG A 256 11.52 25.11 8.09
C ARG A 256 12.60 24.08 8.42
N ALA A 257 12.27 22.81 8.39
CA ALA A 257 13.18 21.75 8.69
C ALA A 257 14.37 21.74 7.72
N ALA A 258 15.59 21.60 8.25
CA ALA A 258 16.82 21.55 7.45
C ALA A 258 16.87 20.29 6.57
N GLU A 259 16.38 19.16 7.08
CA GLU A 259 16.28 17.88 6.39
C GLU A 259 14.85 17.32 6.52
N PRO A 260 13.86 17.90 5.79
CA PRO A 260 12.45 17.55 5.93
C PRO A 260 12.21 16.08 5.65
N LEU A 261 11.28 15.47 6.39
CA LEU A 261 10.82 14.11 6.19
C LEU A 261 10.16 13.95 4.81
N LEU A 262 9.32 14.93 4.47
CA LEU A 262 8.63 15.02 3.19
C LEU A 262 8.92 16.40 2.56
N PRO A 263 9.89 16.51 1.64
CA PRO A 263 10.21 17.79 1.01
C PRO A 263 9.00 18.35 0.28
N LEU A 264 8.31 19.34 0.85
CA LEU A 264 7.07 19.89 0.27
C LEU A 264 7.28 20.49 -1.13
N ALA A 265 8.54 20.79 -1.48
CA ALA A 265 8.89 21.24 -2.82
C ALA A 265 8.53 20.24 -3.92
N ILE A 266 8.49 18.93 -3.62
CA ILE A 266 8.10 17.90 -4.59
C ILE A 266 6.65 18.06 -5.05
N PHE A 267 5.77 18.64 -4.23
CA PHE A 267 4.38 18.92 -4.60
C PHE A 267 4.24 20.11 -5.56
N ARG A 268 5.30 20.89 -5.81
CA ARG A 268 5.31 21.89 -6.88
C ARG A 268 5.40 21.26 -8.26
N GLU A 269 5.92 20.04 -8.32
CA GLU A 269 5.97 19.26 -9.55
C GLU A 269 4.57 18.73 -9.88
N ARG A 270 3.98 19.23 -10.98
CA ARG A 270 2.61 18.92 -11.37
C ARG A 270 2.37 17.41 -11.48
N SER A 271 3.30 16.67 -12.07
CA SER A 271 3.16 15.23 -12.24
C SER A 271 3.19 14.49 -10.91
N PHE A 272 4.00 14.93 -9.93
CA PHE A 272 4.00 14.38 -8.58
C PHE A 272 2.68 14.64 -7.86
N THR A 273 2.15 15.85 -7.91
CA THR A 273 0.88 16.22 -7.28
C THR A 273 -0.28 15.43 -7.86
N MET A 274 -0.34 15.30 -9.19
CA MET A 274 -1.39 14.50 -9.85
C MET A 274 -1.26 13.01 -9.50
N ALA A 275 -0.04 12.46 -9.44
CA ALA A 275 0.20 11.10 -8.97
C ALA A 275 -0.23 10.92 -7.50
N SER A 276 -0.02 11.92 -6.64
CA SER A 276 -0.45 11.92 -5.25
C SER A 276 -1.98 11.89 -5.11
N ILE A 277 -2.68 12.68 -5.90
CA ILE A 277 -4.16 12.66 -5.98
C ILE A 277 -4.65 11.29 -6.45
N LEU A 278 -4.02 10.74 -7.50
CA LEU A 278 -4.35 9.40 -7.99
C LEU A 278 -4.09 8.30 -6.94
N ALA A 279 -3.04 8.42 -6.16
CA ALA A 279 -2.76 7.48 -5.08
C ALA A 279 -3.87 7.52 -4.02
N PHE A 280 -4.28 8.72 -3.62
CA PHE A 280 -5.34 8.93 -2.64
C PHE A 280 -6.69 8.39 -3.14
N THR A 281 -7.12 8.78 -4.34
CA THR A 281 -8.39 8.34 -4.92
C THR A 281 -8.41 6.83 -5.20
N SER A 282 -7.33 6.27 -5.74
CA SER A 282 -7.22 4.82 -5.95
C SER A 282 -7.19 4.04 -4.64
N GLY A 283 -6.63 4.61 -3.56
CA GLY A 283 -6.71 4.06 -2.22
C GLY A 283 -8.15 3.87 -1.77
N ILE A 284 -8.97 4.92 -1.84
CA ILE A 284 -10.40 4.87 -1.50
C ILE A 284 -11.09 3.72 -2.26
N VAL A 285 -10.91 3.67 -3.57
CA VAL A 285 -11.61 2.72 -4.45
C VAL A 285 -11.19 1.28 -4.19
N VAL A 286 -9.89 1.03 -4.05
CA VAL A 286 -9.37 -0.33 -3.85
C VAL A 286 -9.76 -0.88 -2.48
N PHE A 287 -9.63 -0.08 -1.42
CA PHE A 287 -10.01 -0.54 -0.07
C PHE A 287 -11.52 -0.76 0.02
N ALA A 288 -12.35 0.11 -0.60
CA ALA A 288 -13.78 -0.12 -0.72
C ALA A 288 -14.07 -1.46 -1.41
N SER A 289 -13.41 -1.74 -2.52
CA SER A 289 -13.65 -2.99 -3.27
C SER A 289 -13.25 -4.22 -2.47
N VAL A 290 -12.09 -4.21 -1.83
CA VAL A 290 -11.59 -5.35 -1.05
C VAL A 290 -12.46 -5.63 0.17
N LEU A 291 -13.07 -4.60 0.76
CA LEU A 291 -13.92 -4.75 1.95
C LEU A 291 -15.38 -5.05 1.58
N TYR A 292 -16.00 -4.25 0.73
CA TYR A 292 -17.45 -4.30 0.52
C TYR A 292 -17.91 -5.34 -0.51
N LEU A 293 -17.03 -5.79 -1.43
CA LEU A 293 -17.39 -6.89 -2.34
C LEU A 293 -17.58 -8.22 -1.59
N PRO A 294 -16.68 -8.65 -0.69
CA PRO A 294 -16.92 -9.84 0.12
C PRO A 294 -18.16 -9.71 1.02
N ILE A 295 -18.43 -8.51 1.58
CA ILE A 295 -19.64 -8.27 2.37
C ILE A 295 -20.88 -8.50 1.50
N PHE A 296 -20.95 -7.92 0.30
CA PHE A 296 -22.04 -8.15 -0.64
C PHE A 296 -22.22 -9.63 -0.97
N GLN A 297 -21.14 -10.33 -1.27
CA GLN A 297 -21.17 -11.76 -1.61
C GLN A 297 -21.67 -12.62 -0.45
N GLN A 298 -21.30 -12.29 0.78
CA GLN A 298 -21.71 -13.04 1.96
C GLN A 298 -23.15 -12.68 2.40
N THR A 299 -23.46 -11.40 2.52
CA THR A 299 -24.75 -10.95 3.09
C THR A 299 -25.89 -10.99 2.08
N VAL A 300 -25.62 -10.72 0.80
CA VAL A 300 -26.64 -10.63 -0.26
C VAL A 300 -26.70 -11.93 -1.07
N GLN A 301 -25.55 -12.47 -1.46
CA GLN A 301 -25.49 -13.66 -2.34
C GLN A 301 -25.32 -14.97 -1.60
N GLY A 302 -25.24 -14.95 -0.24
CA GLY A 302 -25.17 -16.15 0.59
C GLY A 302 -23.85 -16.95 0.47
N ALA A 303 -22.77 -16.33 -0.04
CA ALA A 303 -21.47 -16.97 -0.16
C ALA A 303 -20.86 -17.22 1.23
N SER A 304 -20.14 -18.33 1.40
CA SER A 304 -19.35 -18.54 2.61
C SER A 304 -18.14 -17.60 2.67
N ALA A 305 -17.58 -17.38 3.86
CA ALA A 305 -16.39 -16.55 4.03
C ALA A 305 -15.22 -17.07 3.18
N SER A 306 -15.04 -18.39 3.08
CA SER A 306 -13.99 -19.00 2.25
C SER A 306 -14.24 -18.81 0.75
N SER A 307 -15.50 -18.96 0.29
CA SER A 307 -15.84 -18.76 -1.12
C SER A 307 -15.80 -17.30 -1.54
N SER A 308 -16.12 -16.35 -0.66
CA SER A 308 -16.05 -14.91 -0.97
C SER A 308 -14.63 -14.44 -1.27
N GLY A 309 -13.62 -15.06 -0.64
CA GLY A 309 -12.21 -14.82 -0.99
C GLY A 309 -11.89 -15.26 -2.43
N LEU A 310 -12.39 -16.41 -2.87
CA LEU A 310 -12.24 -16.90 -4.24
C LEU A 310 -13.03 -16.06 -5.25
N LEU A 311 -14.18 -15.53 -4.84
CA LEU A 311 -15.00 -14.64 -5.65
C LEU A 311 -14.37 -13.25 -5.88
N LEU A 312 -13.24 -12.92 -5.23
CA LEU A 312 -12.41 -11.77 -5.58
C LEU A 312 -11.47 -12.03 -6.77
N LEU A 313 -11.28 -13.27 -7.20
CA LEU A 313 -10.40 -13.60 -8.33
C LEU A 313 -10.73 -12.83 -9.63
N PRO A 314 -11.99 -12.60 -10.01
CA PRO A 314 -12.33 -11.80 -11.18
C PRO A 314 -11.77 -10.38 -11.14
N MET A 315 -11.52 -9.80 -9.96
CA MET A 315 -10.81 -8.54 -9.79
C MET A 315 -9.29 -8.73 -9.76
N MET A 316 -8.79 -9.72 -9.02
CA MET A 316 -7.35 -9.89 -8.78
C MET A 316 -6.58 -10.38 -10.03
N ILE A 317 -7.17 -11.26 -10.83
CA ILE A 317 -6.52 -11.78 -12.05
C ILE A 317 -6.26 -10.66 -13.07
N PRO A 318 -7.22 -9.79 -13.42
CA PRO A 318 -6.97 -8.64 -14.26
C PRO A 318 -5.91 -7.68 -13.71
N VAL A 319 -5.86 -7.43 -12.38
CA VAL A 319 -4.80 -6.60 -11.76
C VAL A 319 -3.43 -7.12 -12.17
N VAL A 320 -3.18 -8.42 -12.02
CA VAL A 320 -1.89 -9.04 -12.34
C VAL A 320 -1.58 -8.97 -13.83
N ILE A 321 -2.52 -9.41 -14.67
CA ILE A 321 -2.32 -9.48 -16.12
C ILE A 321 -2.03 -8.09 -16.69
N VAL A 322 -2.87 -7.12 -16.35
CA VAL A 322 -2.80 -5.77 -16.94
C VAL A 322 -1.58 -5.01 -16.41
N SER A 323 -1.19 -5.19 -15.14
CA SER A 323 0.05 -4.62 -14.60
C SER A 323 1.29 -5.13 -15.35
N GLN A 324 1.33 -6.42 -15.68
CA GLN A 324 2.43 -7.00 -16.48
C GLN A 324 2.46 -6.46 -17.91
N ILE A 325 1.29 -6.34 -18.55
CA ILE A 325 1.16 -5.79 -19.91
C ILE A 325 1.62 -4.33 -19.89
N ALA A 326 1.09 -3.52 -18.98
CA ALA A 326 1.43 -2.10 -18.86
C ALA A 326 2.93 -1.90 -18.61
N GLY A 327 3.54 -2.72 -17.74
CA GLY A 327 4.98 -2.67 -17.49
C GLY A 327 5.81 -2.97 -18.74
N ARG A 328 5.43 -4.00 -19.52
CA ARG A 328 6.12 -4.34 -20.79
C ARG A 328 5.96 -3.26 -21.85
N VAL A 329 4.75 -2.72 -22.00
CA VAL A 329 4.47 -1.68 -22.97
C VAL A 329 5.21 -0.39 -22.60
N MET A 330 5.21 0.00 -21.33
CA MET A 330 5.99 1.15 -20.85
C MET A 330 7.48 0.99 -21.15
N THR A 331 8.06 -0.19 -20.86
CA THR A 331 9.47 -0.48 -21.17
C THR A 331 9.79 -0.32 -22.67
N ARG A 332 8.89 -0.75 -23.55
CA ARG A 332 9.10 -0.68 -25.00
C ARG A 332 8.88 0.72 -25.56
N THR A 333 7.81 1.38 -25.13
CA THR A 333 7.37 2.66 -25.73
C THR A 333 7.90 3.89 -25.02
N GLY A 334 8.26 3.76 -23.74
CA GLY A 334 8.59 4.88 -22.86
C GLY A 334 7.38 5.72 -22.42
N ARG A 335 6.18 5.41 -22.92
CA ARG A 335 4.94 6.12 -22.58
C ARG A 335 4.31 5.51 -21.33
N TYR A 336 3.91 6.33 -20.38
CA TYR A 336 3.30 5.88 -19.12
C TYR A 336 1.98 6.58 -18.78
N LYS A 337 1.72 7.80 -19.30
CA LYS A 337 0.53 8.59 -19.00
C LYS A 337 -0.77 7.90 -19.39
N VAL A 338 -0.76 7.14 -20.48
CA VAL A 338 -1.94 6.46 -20.99
C VAL A 338 -2.52 5.43 -19.99
N PHE A 339 -1.66 4.80 -19.18
CA PHE A 339 -2.09 3.75 -18.26
C PHE A 339 -2.96 4.26 -17.10
N PRO A 340 -2.57 5.29 -16.33
CA PRO A 340 -3.45 5.81 -15.29
C PRO A 340 -4.73 6.44 -15.84
N VAL A 341 -4.73 6.98 -17.08
CA VAL A 341 -5.94 7.49 -17.72
C VAL A 341 -6.91 6.34 -18.00
N ILE A 342 -6.48 5.30 -18.73
CA ILE A 342 -7.31 4.12 -18.99
C ILE A 342 -7.70 3.43 -17.68
N GLY A 343 -6.76 3.37 -16.72
CA GLY A 343 -7.00 2.77 -15.42
C GLY A 343 -8.10 3.48 -14.63
N SER A 344 -8.05 4.80 -14.56
CA SER A 344 -9.08 5.58 -13.85
C SER A 344 -10.45 5.51 -14.56
N ILE A 345 -10.48 5.48 -15.89
CA ILE A 345 -11.71 5.24 -16.66
C ILE A 345 -12.28 3.85 -16.33
N ALA A 346 -11.44 2.81 -16.31
CA ALA A 346 -11.88 1.46 -15.98
C ALA A 346 -12.40 1.36 -14.55
N LEU A 347 -11.76 2.04 -13.56
CA LEU A 347 -12.28 2.16 -12.19
C LEU A 347 -13.65 2.84 -12.16
N THR A 348 -13.82 3.91 -12.92
CA THR A 348 -15.11 4.63 -13.01
C THR A 348 -16.19 3.72 -13.59
N VAL A 349 -15.91 3.05 -14.71
CA VAL A 349 -16.84 2.10 -15.33
C VAL A 349 -17.19 0.96 -14.38
N GLY A 350 -16.19 0.36 -13.74
CA GLY A 350 -16.41 -0.71 -12.76
C GLY A 350 -17.26 -0.24 -11.56
N GLY A 351 -16.99 0.96 -11.04
CA GLY A 351 -17.79 1.57 -9.97
C GLY A 351 -19.24 1.81 -10.40
N VAL A 352 -19.47 2.34 -11.61
CA VAL A 352 -20.83 2.53 -12.15
C VAL A 352 -21.56 1.19 -12.31
N LEU A 353 -20.89 0.16 -12.84
CA LEU A 353 -21.49 -1.17 -12.99
C LEU A 353 -21.84 -1.78 -11.63
N LEU A 354 -20.93 -1.71 -10.65
CA LEU A 354 -21.19 -2.21 -9.29
C LEU A 354 -22.26 -1.39 -8.56
N ALA A 355 -22.43 -0.11 -8.88
CA ALA A 355 -23.53 0.72 -8.35
C ALA A 355 -24.92 0.30 -8.86
N THR A 356 -25.00 -0.49 -9.93
CA THR A 356 -26.27 -1.05 -10.42
C THR A 356 -26.67 -2.37 -9.76
N MET A 357 -25.84 -2.88 -8.82
CA MET A 357 -26.13 -4.15 -8.13
C MET A 357 -27.39 -4.02 -7.25
N THR A 358 -28.18 -5.09 -7.24
CA THR A 358 -29.38 -5.26 -6.43
C THR A 358 -29.31 -6.59 -5.66
N ALA A 359 -30.25 -6.82 -4.76
CA ALA A 359 -30.37 -8.09 -4.04
C ALA A 359 -30.54 -9.32 -4.97
N SER A 360 -31.06 -9.11 -6.17
CA SER A 360 -31.26 -10.18 -7.17
C SER A 360 -30.10 -10.36 -8.15
N THR A 361 -29.01 -9.58 -8.01
CA THR A 361 -27.89 -9.64 -8.94
C THR A 361 -27.17 -10.99 -8.85
N PRO A 362 -27.04 -11.75 -9.96
CA PRO A 362 -26.36 -13.04 -9.96
C PRO A 362 -24.86 -12.90 -9.70
N ILE A 363 -24.26 -13.90 -9.04
CA ILE A 363 -22.80 -13.94 -8.76
C ILE A 363 -21.95 -13.75 -10.02
N ALA A 364 -22.36 -14.36 -11.15
CA ALA A 364 -21.63 -14.23 -12.42
C ALA A 364 -21.60 -12.78 -12.93
N LEU A 365 -22.66 -12.02 -12.73
CA LEU A 365 -22.73 -10.61 -13.14
C LEU A 365 -21.88 -9.73 -12.22
N THR A 366 -21.93 -9.96 -10.90
CA THR A 366 -21.01 -9.30 -9.95
C THR A 366 -19.56 -9.56 -10.32
N ALA A 367 -19.21 -10.81 -10.64
CA ALA A 367 -17.85 -11.18 -11.09
C ALA A 367 -17.45 -10.43 -12.37
N ALA A 368 -18.36 -10.30 -13.34
CA ALA A 368 -18.11 -9.54 -14.56
C ALA A 368 -17.87 -8.04 -14.27
N PHE A 369 -18.64 -7.44 -13.37
CA PHE A 369 -18.49 -6.03 -12.97
C PHE A 369 -17.17 -5.76 -12.20
N MET A 370 -16.59 -6.77 -11.57
CA MET A 370 -15.30 -6.68 -10.89
C MET A 370 -14.11 -6.62 -11.86
N ILE A 371 -14.26 -7.10 -13.09
CA ILE A 371 -13.16 -7.11 -14.09
C ILE A 371 -12.64 -5.70 -14.40
N PRO A 372 -13.48 -4.70 -14.73
CA PRO A 372 -13.02 -3.32 -14.93
C PRO A 372 -12.33 -2.73 -13.69
N MET A 373 -12.80 -3.06 -12.47
CA MET A 373 -12.14 -2.64 -11.23
C MET A 373 -10.73 -3.19 -11.13
N GLY A 374 -10.53 -4.46 -11.47
CA GLY A 374 -9.21 -5.09 -11.51
C GLY A 374 -8.30 -4.47 -12.56
N ILE A 375 -8.80 -4.25 -13.78
CA ILE A 375 -8.05 -3.57 -14.85
C ILE A 375 -7.61 -2.18 -14.38
N GLY A 376 -8.53 -1.41 -13.85
CA GLY A 376 -8.28 -0.06 -13.38
C GLY A 376 -7.25 0.00 -12.26
N SER A 377 -7.38 -0.87 -11.25
CA SER A 377 -6.44 -0.97 -10.13
C SER A 377 -5.03 -1.34 -10.61
N GLY A 378 -4.92 -2.33 -11.51
CA GLY A 378 -3.64 -2.77 -12.04
C GLY A 378 -2.90 -1.69 -12.85
N LEU A 379 -3.63 -0.89 -13.63
CA LEU A 379 -3.05 0.22 -14.40
C LEU A 379 -2.69 1.43 -13.54
N THR A 380 -3.49 1.73 -12.51
CA THR A 380 -3.33 2.96 -11.74
C THR A 380 -2.29 2.84 -10.65
N GLN A 381 -2.35 1.82 -9.79
CA GLN A 381 -1.51 1.73 -8.60
C GLN A 381 -0.01 1.70 -8.91
N GLN A 382 0.39 0.86 -9.86
CA GLN A 382 1.80 0.66 -10.17
C GLN A 382 2.40 1.86 -10.91
N MET A 383 1.62 2.44 -11.83
CA MET A 383 2.08 3.60 -12.60
C MET A 383 2.17 4.85 -11.74
N THR A 384 1.29 5.05 -10.77
CA THR A 384 1.31 6.17 -9.84
C THR A 384 2.64 6.26 -9.09
N THR A 385 3.13 5.15 -8.55
CA THR A 385 4.45 5.09 -7.88
C THR A 385 5.60 5.39 -8.84
N THR A 386 5.55 4.85 -10.05
CA THR A 386 6.58 5.10 -11.08
C THR A 386 6.60 6.57 -11.51
N ILE A 387 5.44 7.19 -11.70
CA ILE A 387 5.30 8.61 -12.04
C ILE A 387 5.88 9.48 -10.93
N ALA A 388 5.51 9.21 -9.68
CA ALA A 388 6.00 9.95 -8.53
C ALA A 388 7.54 9.90 -8.44
N GLN A 389 8.14 8.71 -8.59
CA GLN A 389 9.59 8.54 -8.59
C GLN A 389 10.28 9.23 -9.77
N ASN A 390 9.65 9.26 -10.96
CA ASN A 390 10.22 9.92 -12.14
C ASN A 390 10.13 11.46 -12.08
N SER A 391 9.22 11.97 -11.25
CA SER A 391 8.96 13.42 -11.10
C SER A 391 9.89 14.10 -10.09
N VAL A 392 10.69 13.34 -9.31
CA VAL A 392 11.55 13.89 -8.26
C VAL A 392 13.03 13.60 -8.52
N GLN A 393 13.92 14.28 -7.79
CA GLN A 393 15.35 13.98 -7.83
C GLN A 393 15.64 12.63 -7.16
N GLN A 394 16.73 11.98 -7.54
CA GLN A 394 17.10 10.65 -7.02
C GLN A 394 17.23 10.63 -5.50
N LYS A 395 17.68 11.73 -4.89
CA LYS A 395 17.81 11.87 -3.43
C LYS A 395 16.47 11.84 -2.68
N ASP A 396 15.35 12.15 -3.37
CA ASP A 396 14.02 12.28 -2.77
C ASP A 396 13.09 11.11 -3.15
N MET A 397 13.62 10.08 -3.85
CA MET A 397 12.80 8.96 -4.34
C MET A 397 12.16 8.13 -3.23
N GLY A 398 12.83 7.98 -2.09
CA GLY A 398 12.29 7.30 -0.93
C GLY A 398 11.15 8.08 -0.30
N ALA A 399 11.34 9.40 -0.10
CA ALA A 399 10.30 10.30 0.40
C ALA A 399 9.08 10.33 -0.54
N ALA A 400 9.31 10.39 -1.87
CA ALA A 400 8.23 10.35 -2.86
C ALA A 400 7.44 9.03 -2.83
N SER A 401 8.12 7.89 -2.73
CA SER A 401 7.48 6.57 -2.62
C SER A 401 6.70 6.44 -1.31
N GLY A 402 7.28 6.93 -0.20
CA GLY A 402 6.64 6.98 1.10
C GLY A 402 5.38 7.84 1.10
N ALA A 403 5.44 9.03 0.50
CA ALA A 403 4.31 9.96 0.38
C ALA A 403 3.14 9.36 -0.41
N VAL A 404 3.42 8.76 -1.57
CA VAL A 404 2.39 8.11 -2.40
C VAL A 404 1.75 6.93 -1.66
N THR A 405 2.56 6.13 -0.96
CA THR A 405 2.04 4.99 -0.17
C THR A 405 1.20 5.48 0.99
N LEU A 406 1.66 6.50 1.73
CA LEU A 406 0.92 7.14 2.81
C LEU A 406 -0.43 7.69 2.34
N LEU A 407 -0.43 8.48 1.25
CA LEU A 407 -1.66 9.06 0.70
C LEU A 407 -2.66 8.00 0.24
N ARG A 408 -2.18 6.89 -0.33
CA ARG A 408 -3.02 5.74 -0.67
C ARG A 408 -3.64 5.12 0.57
N THR A 409 -2.87 4.94 1.63
CA THR A 409 -3.36 4.36 2.89
C THR A 409 -4.36 5.30 3.56
N ILE A 410 -4.08 6.61 3.61
CA ILE A 410 -4.99 7.63 4.14
C ILE A 410 -6.30 7.62 3.35
N GLY A 411 -6.22 7.61 2.02
CA GLY A 411 -7.41 7.52 1.16
C GLY A 411 -8.23 6.28 1.47
N GLY A 412 -7.56 5.12 1.58
CA GLY A 412 -8.23 3.85 1.93
C GLY A 412 -8.92 3.90 3.29
N SER A 413 -8.25 4.40 4.31
CA SER A 413 -8.80 4.52 5.67
C SER A 413 -10.01 5.45 5.72
N LEU A 414 -9.90 6.64 5.10
CA LEU A 414 -11.03 7.57 4.98
C LEU A 414 -12.20 6.95 4.21
N GLY A 415 -11.91 6.24 3.12
CA GLY A 415 -12.91 5.54 2.34
C GLY A 415 -13.67 4.53 3.19
N ILE A 416 -12.96 3.66 3.94
CA ILE A 416 -13.59 2.65 4.82
C ILE A 416 -14.50 3.32 5.85
N ALA A 417 -14.06 4.41 6.49
CA ALA A 417 -14.84 5.09 7.50
C ALA A 417 -16.14 5.70 6.96
N VAL A 418 -16.04 6.48 5.89
CA VAL A 418 -17.19 7.11 5.26
C VAL A 418 -18.16 6.06 4.72
N PHE A 419 -17.63 5.02 4.08
CA PHE A 419 -18.43 3.95 3.52
C PHE A 419 -19.04 3.03 4.60
N GLY A 420 -18.35 2.86 5.75
CA GLY A 420 -18.89 2.19 6.91
C GLY A 420 -20.16 2.87 7.41
N SER A 421 -20.14 4.18 7.57
CA SER A 421 -21.32 4.96 7.96
C SER A 421 -22.46 4.87 6.95
N ILE A 422 -22.13 4.92 5.65
CA ILE A 422 -23.13 4.75 4.60
C ILE A 422 -23.74 3.36 4.68
N TYR A 423 -22.93 2.32 4.79
CA TYR A 423 -23.42 0.94 4.91
C TYR A 423 -24.31 0.77 6.13
N THR A 424 -23.88 1.26 7.30
CA THR A 424 -24.61 1.19 8.56
C THR A 424 -25.96 1.92 8.46
N SER A 425 -26.03 3.09 7.81
CA SER A 425 -27.30 3.82 7.66
C SER A 425 -28.37 3.07 6.87
N TYR A 426 -27.99 2.12 6.03
CA TYR A 426 -28.92 1.25 5.30
C TYR A 426 -29.27 -0.06 6.05
N THR A 427 -28.51 -0.41 7.10
CA THR A 427 -28.62 -1.72 7.75
C THR A 427 -29.02 -1.66 9.22
N ILE A 428 -28.79 -0.53 9.93
CA ILE A 428 -28.94 -0.45 11.39
C ILE A 428 -30.35 -0.68 11.87
N ASP A 429 -31.37 -0.16 11.16
CA ASP A 429 -32.79 -0.27 11.51
C ASP A 429 -33.52 -1.27 10.60
N ALA A 430 -32.80 -2.01 9.77
CA ALA A 430 -33.44 -2.95 8.85
C ALA A 430 -33.92 -4.20 9.57
N ALA A 431 -35.22 -4.52 9.41
CA ALA A 431 -35.73 -5.80 9.85
C ALA A 431 -34.96 -6.96 9.20
N PRO A 432 -34.86 -8.15 9.83
CA PRO A 432 -34.07 -9.27 9.28
C PRO A 432 -34.41 -9.61 7.82
N ALA A 433 -35.67 -9.47 7.41
CA ALA A 433 -36.10 -9.67 6.02
C ALA A 433 -35.63 -8.56 5.05
N ALA A 434 -35.35 -7.36 5.55
CA ALA A 434 -34.93 -6.20 4.77
C ALA A 434 -33.40 -6.01 4.76
N LEU A 435 -32.63 -6.74 5.58
CA LEU A 435 -31.19 -6.64 5.69
C LEU A 435 -30.46 -6.91 4.36
N THR A 436 -30.94 -7.88 3.58
CA THR A 436 -30.38 -8.22 2.27
C THR A 436 -30.52 -7.06 1.28
N GLU A 437 -31.71 -6.45 1.24
CA GLU A 437 -31.99 -5.32 0.35
C GLU A 437 -31.24 -4.06 0.82
N GLY A 438 -31.25 -3.76 2.13
CA GLY A 438 -30.49 -2.65 2.71
C GLY A 438 -28.98 -2.79 2.46
N SER A 439 -28.43 -3.99 2.63
CA SER A 439 -27.03 -4.27 2.32
C SER A 439 -26.71 -4.06 0.83
N ALA A 440 -27.58 -4.51 -0.07
CA ALA A 440 -27.42 -4.33 -1.50
C ALA A 440 -27.42 -2.83 -1.89
N GLN A 441 -28.39 -2.07 -1.38
CA GLN A 441 -28.53 -0.63 -1.65
C GLN A 441 -27.36 0.17 -1.05
N GLY A 442 -26.95 -0.13 0.19
CA GLY A 442 -25.83 0.51 0.84
C GLY A 442 -24.54 0.31 0.04
N ILE A 443 -24.26 -0.92 -0.39
CA ILE A 443 -23.06 -1.25 -1.15
C ILE A 443 -23.10 -0.65 -2.57
N ALA A 444 -24.28 -0.67 -3.23
CA ALA A 444 -24.44 -0.01 -4.52
C ALA A 444 -24.20 1.51 -4.43
N THR A 445 -24.68 2.17 -3.36
CA THR A 445 -24.40 3.58 -3.09
C THR A 445 -22.90 3.85 -2.90
N ILE A 446 -22.21 3.00 -2.14
CA ILE A 446 -20.74 3.08 -1.96
C ILE A 446 -20.03 3.02 -3.31
N PHE A 447 -20.39 2.08 -4.19
CA PHE A 447 -19.77 1.98 -5.51
C PHE A 447 -20.15 3.14 -6.44
N GLY A 448 -21.32 3.74 -6.30
CA GLY A 448 -21.68 4.99 -6.98
C GLY A 448 -20.76 6.15 -6.58
N ILE A 449 -20.47 6.29 -5.30
CA ILE A 449 -19.54 7.30 -4.79
C ILE A 449 -18.09 6.99 -5.25
N THR A 450 -17.67 5.72 -5.22
CA THR A 450 -16.33 5.34 -5.73
C THR A 450 -16.19 5.63 -7.22
N ALA A 451 -17.26 5.49 -8.01
CA ALA A 451 -17.27 5.88 -9.42
C ALA A 451 -17.04 7.38 -9.59
N ALA A 452 -17.72 8.22 -8.80
CA ALA A 452 -17.52 9.67 -8.82
C ALA A 452 -16.08 10.07 -8.42
N ILE A 453 -15.53 9.44 -7.37
CA ILE A 453 -14.15 9.66 -6.95
C ILE A 453 -13.15 9.21 -8.03
N SER A 454 -13.42 8.08 -8.70
CA SER A 454 -12.58 7.59 -9.80
C SER A 454 -12.62 8.53 -11.01
N ALA A 455 -13.77 9.17 -11.28
CA ALA A 455 -13.90 10.18 -12.32
C ALA A 455 -13.02 11.41 -12.04
N LEU A 456 -12.88 11.85 -10.77
CA LEU A 456 -11.89 12.85 -10.38
C LEU A 456 -10.46 12.33 -10.64
N GLY A 457 -10.22 11.03 -10.42
CA GLY A 457 -8.97 10.38 -10.77
C GLY A 457 -8.66 10.45 -12.27
N VAL A 458 -9.66 10.37 -13.17
CA VAL A 458 -9.49 10.56 -14.62
C VAL A 458 -8.97 11.98 -14.90
N VAL A 459 -9.55 13.00 -14.27
CA VAL A 459 -9.11 14.39 -14.44
C VAL A 459 -7.65 14.54 -14.00
N ALA A 460 -7.29 13.99 -12.84
CA ALA A 460 -5.91 14.02 -12.34
C ALA A 460 -4.96 13.30 -13.30
N ALA A 461 -5.33 12.12 -13.82
CA ALA A 461 -4.54 11.34 -14.77
C ALA A 461 -4.31 12.11 -16.08
N CYS A 462 -5.34 12.75 -16.62
CA CYS A 462 -5.23 13.60 -17.81
C CYS A 462 -4.32 14.81 -17.59
N ALA A 463 -4.29 15.36 -16.36
CA ALA A 463 -3.48 16.51 -15.99
C ALA A 463 -1.99 16.18 -15.76
N ILE A 464 -1.59 14.90 -15.75
CA ILE A 464 -0.18 14.49 -15.68
C ILE A 464 0.55 15.00 -16.92
N THR A 465 1.70 15.63 -16.71
CA THR A 465 2.62 15.99 -17.79
C THR A 465 3.57 14.82 -18.01
N GLU A 466 3.62 14.28 -19.23
CA GLU A 466 4.51 13.17 -19.56
C GLU A 466 5.94 13.69 -19.70
N ILE A 467 6.80 13.30 -18.76
CA ILE A 467 8.23 13.63 -18.76
C ILE A 467 8.96 12.41 -19.31
N PRO A 468 9.88 12.56 -20.27
CA PRO A 468 10.64 11.43 -20.79
C PRO A 468 11.27 10.63 -19.65
N LEU A 469 11.11 9.31 -19.71
CA LEU A 469 11.73 8.42 -18.70
C LEU A 469 13.24 8.53 -18.80
N ARG A 470 13.90 8.85 -17.68
CA ARG A 470 15.36 8.96 -17.63
C ARG A 470 16.00 7.64 -18.08
N ARG A 471 16.98 7.72 -18.96
CA ARG A 471 17.85 6.60 -19.31
C ARG A 471 18.80 6.37 -18.12
N GLY A 472 19.15 5.11 -17.84
CA GLY A 472 20.05 4.81 -16.72
C GLY A 472 21.47 5.39 -16.95
N PRO A 473 22.31 5.48 -15.89
CA PRO A 473 23.64 6.12 -15.93
C PRO A 473 24.56 5.64 -17.04
N ALA A 474 24.40 4.40 -17.51
CA ALA A 474 25.19 3.85 -18.62
C ALA A 474 24.80 4.41 -19.99
N ALA A 475 23.59 4.96 -20.15
CA ALA A 475 23.13 5.54 -21.42
C ALA A 475 23.39 7.06 -21.50
N ASP A 476 23.51 7.72 -20.34
CA ASP A 476 23.89 9.14 -20.28
C ASP A 476 25.41 9.34 -20.44
N ALA A 477 26.21 8.29 -20.17
CA ALA A 477 27.65 8.28 -20.44
C ALA A 477 27.98 8.07 -21.94
N ALA A 478 27.05 7.53 -22.72
CA ALA A 478 27.15 7.45 -24.19
C ALA A 478 26.43 8.67 -24.77
N GLY A 479 27.03 9.85 -24.65
CA GLY A 479 26.55 11.11 -25.21
C GLY A 479 26.31 11.03 -26.72
N PRO A 480 25.61 12.02 -27.32
CA PRO A 480 25.20 12.02 -28.72
C PRO A 480 26.39 12.08 -29.75
N GLU A 481 27.63 11.95 -29.29
CA GLU A 481 28.80 12.04 -30.17
C GLU A 481 29.18 10.74 -30.91
N SER A 482 28.60 9.58 -30.54
CA SER A 482 28.99 8.31 -31.21
C SER A 482 28.21 8.03 -32.51
N SER A 483 27.24 8.86 -32.89
CA SER A 483 26.45 8.68 -34.13
C SER A 483 26.93 9.51 -35.31
N ARG A 484 28.08 10.23 -35.20
CA ARG A 484 28.62 11.08 -36.29
C ARG A 484 29.87 10.55 -36.94
N VAL A 485 30.31 9.33 -36.67
CA VAL A 485 31.52 8.75 -37.28
C VAL A 485 31.20 7.48 -38.08
N THR A 486 30.12 7.49 -38.86
CA THR A 486 29.94 6.59 -40.02
C THR A 486 28.95 7.23 -40.97
N ALA A 487 29.45 8.15 -41.77
CA ALA A 487 28.86 8.56 -43.05
C ALA A 487 30.02 8.78 -44.06
#